data_ccbb27595f880e0e7f27bfe625902bca
#
_entry.id   ccbb27595f880e0e7f27bfe625902bca
#
_cell.length_a   1.000
_cell.length_b   1.000
_cell.length_c   1.000
_cell.angle_alpha   90.00
_cell.angle_beta   90.00
_cell.angle_gamma   90.00
#
_symmetry.space_group_name_H-M   'P 1'
#
loop_
_entity.id
_entity.type
_entity.pdbx_description
1 polymer ?
#
loop_
_entity_poly.entity_id
_entity_poly.type
_entity_poly.pdbx_seq_one_letter_code
_entity_poly.pdbx_strand_id
1 'polypeptide(L)'
;MNKVYILLDRSGSMASMWKQAIDGINSYVRNIENTQIMIAAFDTVDYTVVRNCTKENWDPLSYNEITPRGGTPLLDASGRIMWSMHDSKAKRAILVVVTDGHENSSTKFKASEIKDMTKKLTTDLNYDIVFLGANFDGIGEVANKNFGWSDQSRMVQTSVRGFGDAMVGLSAKTSDYFTTGAKATALYNADELSKAKS
;
A
#
# COMPACT_ATOMS: atom_id res chain seq x y z
N MET A 1 11.65 9.20 -13.53
CA MET A 1 11.11 9.69 -12.25
C MET A 1 10.71 8.48 -11.41
N ASN A 2 10.91 8.52 -10.10
CA ASN A 2 10.43 7.51 -9.18
C ASN A 2 8.92 7.69 -8.94
N LYS A 3 8.21 6.61 -8.61
CA LYS A 3 6.76 6.67 -8.38
C LYS A 3 6.35 5.90 -7.12
N VAL A 4 5.42 6.48 -6.38
CA VAL A 4 4.70 5.84 -5.29
C VAL A 4 3.26 5.63 -5.70
N TYR A 5 2.79 4.42 -5.51
CA TYR A 5 1.40 4.03 -5.64
C TYR A 5 0.88 3.65 -4.26
N ILE A 6 -0.26 4.19 -3.87
CA ILE A 6 -0.94 3.82 -2.62
C ILE A 6 -2.32 3.29 -3.00
N LEU A 7 -2.60 2.06 -2.61
CA LEU A 7 -3.90 1.44 -2.72
C LEU A 7 -4.57 1.47 -1.34
N LEU A 8 -5.56 2.32 -1.18
CA LEU A 8 -6.25 2.55 0.08
C LEU A 8 -7.59 1.83 0.08
N ASP A 9 -7.69 0.79 0.90
CA ASP A 9 -8.96 0.18 1.24
C ASP A 9 -9.84 1.20 1.97
N ARG A 10 -11.04 1.42 1.47
CA ARG A 10 -12.07 2.21 2.14
C ARG A 10 -13.32 1.39 2.41
N SER A 11 -13.19 0.07 2.57
CA SER A 11 -14.29 -0.78 3.03
C SER A 11 -14.81 -0.35 4.39
N GLY A 12 -16.01 -0.81 4.74
CA GLY A 12 -16.67 -0.39 5.98
C GLY A 12 -15.88 -0.67 7.25
N SER A 13 -15.07 -1.74 7.29
CA SER A 13 -14.20 -2.10 8.42
C SER A 13 -13.14 -1.04 8.70
N MET A 14 -12.63 -0.36 7.67
CA MET A 14 -11.65 0.72 7.81
C MET A 14 -12.13 1.92 8.65
N ALA A 15 -13.43 2.02 8.96
CA ALA A 15 -13.99 3.15 9.73
C ALA A 15 -13.29 3.35 11.08
N SER A 16 -12.89 2.25 11.75
CA SER A 16 -12.24 2.29 13.06
C SER A 16 -10.82 2.88 13.05
N MET A 17 -10.15 2.85 11.89
CA MET A 17 -8.78 3.35 11.72
C MET A 17 -8.66 4.43 10.63
N TRP A 18 -9.78 4.91 10.10
CA TRP A 18 -9.79 5.80 8.94
C TRP A 18 -8.94 7.04 9.11
N LYS A 19 -9.09 7.71 10.26
CA LYS A 19 -8.30 8.90 10.56
C LYS A 19 -6.80 8.60 10.57
N GLN A 20 -6.39 7.52 11.22
CA GLN A 20 -5.00 7.10 11.30
C GLN A 20 -4.43 6.72 9.93
N ALA A 21 -5.24 6.08 9.07
CA ALA A 21 -4.84 5.74 7.71
C ALA A 21 -4.58 7.03 6.89
N ILE A 22 -5.47 8.00 6.91
CA ILE A 22 -5.31 9.27 6.21
C ILE A 22 -4.12 10.07 6.75
N ASP A 23 -4.01 10.21 8.08
CA ASP A 23 -2.89 10.93 8.72
C ASP A 23 -1.54 10.24 8.41
N GLY A 24 -1.51 8.90 8.44
CA GLY A 24 -0.32 8.12 8.11
C GLY A 24 0.12 8.27 6.65
N ILE A 25 -0.84 8.23 5.70
CA ILE A 25 -0.57 8.48 4.28
C ILE A 25 -0.03 9.89 4.08
N ASN A 26 -0.65 10.89 4.68
CA ASN A 26 -0.18 12.28 4.60
C ASN A 26 1.22 12.44 5.16
N SER A 27 1.54 11.77 6.27
CA SER A 27 2.87 11.79 6.88
C SER A 27 3.90 11.07 6.00
N TYR A 28 3.55 9.93 5.43
CA TYR A 28 4.40 9.20 4.48
C TYR A 28 4.77 10.08 3.29
N VAL A 29 3.77 10.69 2.63
CA VAL A 29 4.01 11.54 1.46
C VAL A 29 4.82 12.79 1.83
N ARG A 30 4.64 13.36 3.02
CA ARG A 30 5.41 14.51 3.48
C ARG A 30 6.91 14.22 3.54
N ASN A 31 7.29 13.00 3.88
CA ASN A 31 8.68 12.59 4.13
C ASN A 31 9.40 11.98 2.92
N ILE A 32 8.75 11.85 1.75
CA ILE A 32 9.41 11.42 0.51
C ILE A 32 9.66 12.60 -0.41
N GLU A 33 10.68 12.49 -1.26
CA GLU A 33 11.14 13.58 -2.13
C GLU A 33 11.17 13.16 -3.60
N ASN A 34 11.09 14.13 -4.53
CA ASN A 34 11.32 13.93 -5.97
C ASN A 34 10.53 12.78 -6.59
N THR A 35 9.24 12.67 -6.24
CA THR A 35 8.42 11.50 -6.53
C THR A 35 7.08 11.89 -7.14
N GLN A 36 6.61 11.12 -8.09
CA GLN A 36 5.21 11.13 -8.52
C GLN A 36 4.40 10.20 -7.63
N ILE A 37 3.22 10.63 -7.23
CA ILE A 37 2.34 9.96 -6.27
C ILE A 37 1.01 9.69 -6.94
N MET A 38 0.56 8.43 -6.90
CA MET A 38 -0.79 8.05 -7.26
C MET A 38 -1.44 7.37 -6.06
N ILE A 39 -2.59 7.87 -5.63
CA ILE A 39 -3.40 7.23 -4.58
C ILE A 39 -4.73 6.84 -5.20
N ALA A 40 -5.07 5.56 -5.08
CA ALA A 40 -6.38 5.04 -5.45
C ALA A 40 -7.07 4.49 -4.20
N ALA A 41 -8.31 4.90 -3.98
CA ALA A 41 -9.17 4.34 -2.95
C ALA A 41 -10.17 3.38 -3.59
N PHE A 42 -10.51 2.28 -2.89
CA PHE A 42 -11.40 1.25 -3.43
C PHE A 42 -12.37 0.69 -2.40
N ASP A 43 -13.55 0.35 -2.88
CA ASP A 43 -14.59 -0.44 -2.21
C ASP A 43 -15.41 -1.21 -3.26
N THR A 44 -16.49 -1.88 -2.85
CA THR A 44 -17.39 -2.60 -3.79
C THR A 44 -18.15 -1.67 -4.74
N VAL A 45 -18.23 -0.39 -4.44
CA VAL A 45 -18.98 0.59 -5.27
C VAL A 45 -18.06 1.21 -6.31
N ASP A 46 -16.80 1.52 -5.95
CA ASP A 46 -15.93 2.30 -6.81
C ASP A 46 -14.43 2.04 -6.58
N TYR A 47 -13.66 2.35 -7.61
CA TYR A 47 -12.21 2.50 -7.58
C TYR A 47 -11.88 3.90 -8.10
N THR A 48 -11.50 4.79 -7.22
CA THR A 48 -11.28 6.20 -7.52
C THR A 48 -9.82 6.58 -7.34
N VAL A 49 -9.20 7.17 -8.35
CA VAL A 49 -7.89 7.81 -8.20
C VAL A 49 -8.11 9.17 -7.54
N VAL A 50 -7.77 9.27 -6.25
CA VAL A 50 -7.99 10.48 -5.43
C VAL A 50 -6.85 11.47 -5.54
N ARG A 51 -5.63 11.01 -5.85
CA ARG A 51 -4.47 11.87 -6.14
C ARG A 51 -3.64 11.23 -7.26
N ASN A 52 -3.16 12.07 -8.16
CA ASN A 52 -2.14 11.72 -9.16
C ASN A 52 -1.33 12.98 -9.48
N CYS A 53 -0.29 13.22 -8.71
CA CYS A 53 0.47 14.47 -8.74
C CYS A 53 1.95 14.24 -8.44
N THR A 54 2.77 15.25 -8.68
CA THR A 54 4.14 15.26 -8.17
C THR A 54 4.14 15.67 -6.69
N LYS A 55 5.22 15.36 -5.98
CA LYS A 55 5.39 15.73 -4.57
C LYS A 55 5.21 17.23 -4.31
N GLU A 56 5.69 18.07 -5.25
CA GLU A 56 5.61 19.53 -5.15
C GLU A 56 4.15 20.04 -5.22
N ASN A 57 3.29 19.28 -5.87
CA ASN A 57 1.86 19.59 -6.03
C ASN A 57 0.99 18.76 -5.07
N TRP A 58 1.60 18.21 -4.02
CA TRP A 58 0.87 17.41 -3.04
C TRP A 58 -0.12 18.25 -2.25
N ASP A 59 -1.39 17.88 -2.34
CA ASP A 59 -2.48 18.37 -1.51
C ASP A 59 -2.90 17.26 -0.53
N PRO A 60 -2.74 17.43 0.79
CA PRO A 60 -3.06 16.40 1.77
C PRO A 60 -4.48 15.88 1.68
N LEU A 61 -4.65 14.58 1.89
CA LEU A 61 -5.98 13.97 1.96
C LEU A 61 -6.74 14.46 3.20
N SER A 62 -8.01 14.74 3.01
CA SER A 62 -8.96 14.98 4.11
C SER A 62 -9.79 13.72 4.39
N TYR A 63 -10.03 13.40 5.67
CA TYR A 63 -10.85 12.25 6.05
C TYR A 63 -12.32 12.35 5.66
N ASN A 64 -12.78 13.55 5.24
CA ASN A 64 -14.14 13.78 4.75
C ASN A 64 -14.25 13.76 3.22
N GLU A 65 -13.11 13.73 2.51
CA GLU A 65 -13.05 13.71 1.04
C GLU A 65 -13.51 12.36 0.48
N ILE A 66 -13.10 11.30 1.15
CA ILE A 66 -13.52 9.93 0.89
C ILE A 66 -13.86 9.29 2.24
N THR A 67 -14.88 8.44 2.28
CA THR A 67 -15.34 7.82 3.53
C THR A 67 -15.46 6.30 3.39
N PRO A 68 -15.23 5.52 4.46
CA PRO A 68 -15.39 4.08 4.46
C PRO A 68 -16.81 3.64 4.12
N ARG A 69 -16.92 2.60 3.26
CA ARG A 69 -18.19 1.98 2.88
C ARG A 69 -17.99 0.65 2.14
N GLY A 70 -19.02 -0.18 2.08
CA GLY A 70 -19.02 -1.39 1.26
C GLY A 70 -18.05 -2.47 1.73
N GLY A 71 -17.70 -3.38 0.83
CA GLY A 71 -16.77 -4.50 1.05
C GLY A 71 -15.42 -4.29 0.37
N THR A 72 -14.59 -5.35 0.31
CA THR A 72 -13.17 -5.29 -0.02
C THR A 72 -12.84 -6.09 -1.30
N PRO A 73 -13.02 -5.54 -2.52
CA PRO A 73 -12.59 -6.16 -3.78
C PRO A 73 -11.08 -5.95 -4.01
N LEU A 74 -10.24 -6.52 -3.12
CA LEU A 74 -8.79 -6.29 -3.08
C LEU A 74 -8.07 -6.76 -4.34
N LEU A 75 -8.46 -7.92 -4.92
CA LEU A 75 -7.82 -8.41 -6.16
C LEU A 75 -8.13 -7.50 -7.34
N ASP A 76 -9.38 -7.06 -7.47
CA ASP A 76 -9.81 -6.18 -8.56
C ASP A 76 -9.10 -4.83 -8.49
N ALA A 77 -9.00 -4.25 -7.29
CA ALA A 77 -8.30 -3.00 -7.06
C ALA A 77 -6.79 -3.13 -7.28
N SER A 78 -6.19 -4.23 -6.79
CA SER A 78 -4.77 -4.53 -6.98
C SER A 78 -4.41 -4.72 -8.44
N GLY A 79 -5.22 -5.46 -9.21
CA GLY A 79 -4.99 -5.63 -10.64
C GLY A 79 -4.96 -4.29 -11.37
N ARG A 80 -5.91 -3.39 -11.08
CA ARG A 80 -5.98 -2.06 -11.71
C ARG A 80 -4.75 -1.20 -11.41
N ILE A 81 -4.34 -1.11 -10.15
CA ILE A 81 -3.18 -0.28 -9.79
C ILE A 81 -1.86 -0.87 -10.28
N MET A 82 -1.72 -2.20 -10.25
CA MET A 82 -0.54 -2.89 -10.76
C MET A 82 -0.39 -2.74 -12.27
N TRP A 83 -1.47 -2.73 -13.04
CA TRP A 83 -1.44 -2.37 -14.47
C TRP A 83 -0.92 -0.94 -14.68
N SER A 84 -1.45 0.03 -13.94
CA SER A 84 -0.97 1.42 -13.99
C SER A 84 0.51 1.52 -13.62
N MET A 85 0.94 0.73 -12.64
CA MET A 85 2.33 0.66 -12.21
C MET A 85 3.25 0.06 -13.29
N HIS A 86 2.82 -1.03 -13.93
CA HIS A 86 3.55 -1.67 -15.02
C HIS A 86 3.74 -0.73 -16.21
N ASP A 87 2.67 -0.08 -16.65
CA ASP A 87 2.69 0.78 -17.83
C ASP A 87 3.41 2.12 -17.61
N SER A 88 3.67 2.45 -16.36
CA SER A 88 4.27 3.74 -16.00
C SER A 88 5.70 3.94 -16.45
N LYS A 89 6.44 2.85 -16.75
CA LYS A 89 7.87 2.85 -17.09
C LYS A 89 8.70 3.69 -16.10
N ALA A 90 8.33 3.67 -14.82
CA ALA A 90 9.05 4.39 -13.79
C ALA A 90 10.48 3.85 -13.64
N LYS A 91 11.41 4.72 -13.26
CA LYS A 91 12.79 4.29 -12.93
C LYS A 91 12.77 3.30 -11.76
N ARG A 92 11.99 3.62 -10.73
CA ARG A 92 11.69 2.77 -9.57
C ARG A 92 10.27 3.07 -9.13
N ALA A 93 9.57 2.07 -8.65
CA ALA A 93 8.22 2.24 -8.14
C ALA A 93 7.98 1.37 -6.90
N ILE A 94 7.17 1.88 -5.99
CA ILE A 94 6.66 1.14 -4.83
C ILE A 94 5.14 1.23 -4.79
N LEU A 95 4.51 0.09 -4.51
CA LEU A 95 3.09 0.01 -4.19
C LEU A 95 2.93 -0.22 -2.68
N VAL A 96 2.19 0.65 -2.02
CA VAL A 96 1.80 0.51 -0.61
C VAL A 96 0.32 0.15 -0.58
N VAL A 97 0.00 -1.05 -0.11
CA VAL A 97 -1.39 -1.50 0.07
C VAL A 97 -1.78 -1.30 1.53
N VAL A 98 -2.79 -0.48 1.76
CA VAL A 98 -3.35 -0.18 3.09
C VAL A 98 -4.73 -0.83 3.19
N THR A 99 -4.87 -1.83 4.05
CA THR A 99 -6.12 -2.58 4.25
C THR A 99 -6.20 -3.13 5.67
N ASP A 100 -7.40 -3.30 6.19
CA ASP A 100 -7.68 -3.97 7.46
C ASP A 100 -8.47 -5.28 7.28
N GLY A 101 -8.65 -5.72 6.04
CA GLY A 101 -9.59 -6.77 5.73
C GLY A 101 -9.15 -7.81 4.71
N HIS A 102 -9.93 -8.90 4.70
CA HIS A 102 -9.80 -9.97 3.73
C HIS A 102 -10.48 -9.61 2.41
N GLU A 103 -9.92 -10.10 1.32
CA GLU A 103 -10.58 -10.17 0.02
C GLU A 103 -11.96 -10.86 0.15
N ASN A 104 -13.03 -10.20 -0.26
CA ASN A 104 -14.36 -10.75 -0.14
C ASN A 104 -15.32 -10.41 -1.30
N SER A 105 -14.91 -9.64 -2.29
CA SER A 105 -15.85 -9.04 -3.26
C SER A 105 -15.31 -8.94 -4.69
N SER A 106 -14.10 -9.40 -4.98
CA SER A 106 -13.51 -9.31 -6.33
C SER A 106 -14.20 -10.24 -7.31
N THR A 107 -14.41 -9.76 -8.53
CA THR A 107 -15.10 -10.48 -9.60
C THR A 107 -14.32 -10.49 -10.93
N LYS A 108 -13.32 -9.63 -11.09
CA LYS A 108 -12.59 -9.42 -12.36
C LYS A 108 -11.23 -10.09 -12.40
N PHE A 109 -10.50 -10.06 -11.30
CA PHE A 109 -9.17 -10.64 -11.20
C PHE A 109 -9.14 -11.83 -10.25
N LYS A 110 -8.41 -12.87 -10.64
CA LYS A 110 -8.14 -14.05 -9.81
C LYS A 110 -6.81 -13.87 -9.07
N ALA A 111 -6.67 -14.55 -7.94
CA ALA A 111 -5.43 -14.54 -7.16
C ALA A 111 -4.20 -14.99 -7.98
N SER A 112 -4.35 -15.94 -8.91
CA SER A 112 -3.28 -16.36 -9.81
C SER A 112 -2.75 -15.22 -10.69
N GLU A 113 -3.66 -14.41 -11.26
CA GLU A 113 -3.30 -13.28 -12.10
C GLU A 113 -2.56 -12.20 -11.30
N ILE A 114 -3.01 -11.93 -10.07
CA ILE A 114 -2.33 -10.98 -9.16
C ILE A 114 -0.95 -11.49 -8.77
N LYS A 115 -0.78 -12.80 -8.53
CA LYS A 115 0.53 -13.42 -8.26
C LYS A 115 1.50 -13.24 -9.44
N ASP A 116 1.03 -13.50 -10.66
CA ASP A 116 1.85 -13.35 -11.87
C ASP A 116 2.25 -11.88 -12.08
N MET A 117 1.32 -10.94 -11.87
CA MET A 117 1.61 -9.50 -11.93
C MET A 117 2.60 -9.09 -10.83
N THR A 118 2.42 -9.56 -9.61
CA THR A 118 3.35 -9.32 -8.50
C THR A 118 4.75 -9.77 -8.86
N LYS A 119 4.90 -11.00 -9.35
CA LYS A 119 6.20 -11.55 -9.80
C LYS A 119 6.81 -10.67 -10.89
N LYS A 120 6.04 -10.31 -11.91
CA LYS A 120 6.51 -9.47 -13.00
C LYS A 120 7.01 -8.11 -12.51
N LEU A 121 6.24 -7.43 -11.66
CA LEU A 121 6.61 -6.12 -11.12
C LEU A 121 7.86 -6.22 -10.24
N THR A 122 7.94 -7.24 -9.37
CA THR A 122 9.00 -7.33 -8.36
C THR A 122 10.27 -7.95 -8.89
N THR A 123 10.21 -8.88 -9.85
CA THR A 123 11.38 -9.59 -10.39
C THR A 123 11.89 -8.91 -11.67
N ASP A 124 11.01 -8.67 -12.65
CA ASP A 124 11.44 -8.19 -13.95
C ASP A 124 11.69 -6.69 -13.97
N LEU A 125 10.85 -5.91 -13.28
CA LEU A 125 10.95 -4.45 -13.21
C LEU A 125 11.66 -3.95 -11.95
N ASN A 126 11.99 -4.84 -11.03
CA ASN A 126 12.60 -4.51 -9.73
C ASN A 126 11.79 -3.49 -8.92
N TYR A 127 10.46 -3.43 -9.11
CA TYR A 127 9.57 -2.61 -8.30
C TYR A 127 9.32 -3.25 -6.93
N ASP A 128 8.85 -2.46 -5.99
CA ASP A 128 8.56 -2.95 -4.64
C ASP A 128 7.06 -2.88 -4.33
N ILE A 129 6.59 -3.75 -3.43
CA ILE A 129 5.19 -3.79 -2.99
C ILE A 129 5.19 -4.11 -1.49
N VAL A 130 4.42 -3.37 -0.71
CA VAL A 130 4.36 -3.46 0.75
C VAL A 130 2.91 -3.50 1.19
N PHE A 131 2.60 -4.35 2.16
CA PHE A 131 1.30 -4.40 2.83
C PHE A 131 1.39 -3.79 4.21
N LEU A 132 0.45 -2.91 4.49
CA LEU A 132 0.22 -2.33 5.82
C LEU A 132 -1.21 -2.63 6.25
N GLY A 133 -1.34 -3.40 7.32
CA GLY A 133 -2.64 -3.72 7.92
C GLY A 133 -2.66 -3.39 9.40
N ALA A 134 -3.71 -2.76 9.87
CA ALA A 134 -3.92 -2.52 11.29
C ALA A 134 -4.97 -3.47 11.85
N ASN A 135 -4.69 -4.02 13.06
CA ASN A 135 -5.56 -4.97 13.76
C ASN A 135 -5.96 -6.20 12.91
N PHE A 136 -5.10 -6.62 11.99
CA PHE A 136 -5.39 -7.66 11.03
C PHE A 136 -4.43 -8.84 11.19
N ASP A 137 -4.81 -9.83 11.98
CA ASP A 137 -3.97 -11.02 12.26
C ASP A 137 -3.72 -11.88 11.01
N GLY A 138 -4.56 -11.76 9.98
CA GLY A 138 -4.47 -12.52 8.72
C GLY A 138 -3.67 -11.86 7.60
N ILE A 139 -2.98 -10.74 7.81
CA ILE A 139 -2.29 -10.01 6.73
C ILE A 139 -1.29 -10.89 5.96
N GLY A 140 -0.55 -11.75 6.66
CA GLY A 140 0.38 -12.68 6.06
C GLY A 140 -0.30 -13.74 5.18
N GLU A 141 -1.46 -14.23 5.62
CA GLU A 141 -2.27 -15.19 4.87
C GLU A 141 -2.82 -14.54 3.59
N VAL A 142 -3.36 -13.34 3.68
CA VAL A 142 -3.89 -12.58 2.54
C VAL A 142 -2.78 -12.28 1.53
N ALA A 143 -1.63 -11.82 1.99
CA ALA A 143 -0.50 -11.53 1.12
C ALA A 143 0.03 -12.81 0.43
N ASN A 144 0.14 -13.92 1.14
CA ASN A 144 0.55 -15.20 0.55
C ASN A 144 -0.52 -15.73 -0.43
N LYS A 145 -1.77 -15.80 0.00
CA LYS A 145 -2.87 -16.36 -0.80
C LYS A 145 -3.12 -15.56 -2.07
N ASN A 146 -3.11 -14.24 -1.98
CA ASN A 146 -3.54 -13.35 -3.05
C ASN A 146 -2.38 -12.82 -3.90
N PHE A 147 -1.19 -12.64 -3.32
CA PHE A 147 -0.03 -12.04 -3.98
C PHE A 147 1.17 -12.99 -4.11
N GLY A 148 1.06 -14.20 -3.58
CA GLY A 148 2.13 -15.21 -3.65
C GLY A 148 3.35 -14.90 -2.80
N TRP A 149 3.20 -14.08 -1.76
CA TRP A 149 4.29 -13.72 -0.88
C TRP A 149 4.36 -14.61 0.35
N SER A 150 5.53 -15.22 0.51
CA SER A 150 5.93 -15.89 1.75
C SER A 150 6.83 -15.00 2.62
N ASP A 151 7.34 -13.91 2.08
CA ASP A 151 8.26 -13.01 2.78
C ASP A 151 7.49 -12.04 3.67
N GLN A 152 7.49 -12.34 4.99
CA GLN A 152 6.84 -11.50 6.00
C GLN A 152 7.51 -10.13 6.16
N SER A 153 8.72 -9.93 5.66
CA SER A 153 9.43 -8.65 5.79
C SER A 153 8.76 -7.49 5.05
N ARG A 154 7.85 -7.81 4.13
CA ARG A 154 7.07 -6.85 3.32
C ARG A 154 5.64 -6.65 3.83
N MET A 155 5.32 -7.26 4.96
CA MET A 155 4.00 -7.22 5.57
C MET A 155 4.13 -6.62 6.95
N VAL A 156 3.48 -5.49 7.17
CA VAL A 156 3.49 -4.82 8.45
C VAL A 156 2.12 -4.90 9.07
N GLN A 157 2.01 -5.73 10.08
CA GLN A 157 0.87 -5.72 10.99
C GLN A 157 1.12 -4.67 12.05
N THR A 158 0.23 -3.69 12.16
CA THR A 158 0.33 -2.63 13.16
C THR A 158 -0.89 -2.61 14.06
N SER A 159 -0.77 -1.99 15.24
CA SER A 159 -1.95 -1.46 15.94
C SER A 159 -2.47 -0.21 15.21
N VAL A 160 -3.70 0.19 15.51
CA VAL A 160 -4.24 1.46 14.99
C VAL A 160 -3.36 2.64 15.40
N ARG A 161 -2.79 2.61 16.61
CA ARG A 161 -1.87 3.65 17.12
C ARG A 161 -0.52 3.62 16.41
N GLY A 162 0.04 2.44 16.17
CA GLY A 162 1.35 2.27 15.52
C GLY A 162 1.34 2.51 14.03
N PHE A 163 0.16 2.66 13.39
CA PHE A 163 0.04 2.82 11.95
C PHE A 163 0.81 4.05 11.42
N GLY A 164 0.70 5.18 12.12
CA GLY A 164 1.41 6.41 11.75
C GLY A 164 2.93 6.22 11.77
N ASP A 165 3.47 5.61 12.81
CA ASP A 165 4.92 5.35 12.96
C ASP A 165 5.40 4.36 11.90
N ALA A 166 4.61 3.35 11.57
CA ALA A 166 4.90 2.41 10.49
C ALA A 166 5.00 3.14 9.13
N MET A 167 4.09 4.06 8.84
CA MET A 167 4.11 4.85 7.61
C MET A 167 5.32 5.80 7.55
N VAL A 168 5.70 6.43 8.66
CA VAL A 168 6.92 7.25 8.73
C VAL A 168 8.17 6.39 8.53
N GLY A 169 8.26 5.23 9.18
CA GLY A 169 9.36 4.29 8.96
C GLY A 169 9.46 3.83 7.50
N LEU A 170 8.31 3.55 6.86
CA LEU A 170 8.25 3.18 5.45
C LEU A 170 8.73 4.29 4.53
N SER A 171 8.49 5.57 4.85
CA SER A 171 8.95 6.69 4.03
C SER A 171 10.48 6.76 3.93
N ALA A 172 11.19 6.53 5.04
CA ALA A 172 12.65 6.46 5.06
C ALA A 172 13.17 5.32 4.16
N LYS A 173 12.58 4.12 4.29
CA LYS A 173 12.94 2.94 3.48
C LYS A 173 12.63 3.13 2.00
N THR A 174 11.54 3.82 1.68
CA THR A 174 11.21 4.22 0.30
C THR A 174 12.26 5.15 -0.28
N SER A 175 12.72 6.13 0.49
CA SER A 175 13.77 7.07 0.09
C SER A 175 15.10 6.35 -0.16
N ASP A 176 15.47 5.42 0.69
CA ASP A 176 16.67 4.58 0.51
C ASP A 176 16.56 3.73 -0.76
N TYR A 177 15.43 3.07 -0.97
CA TYR A 177 15.18 2.30 -2.19
C TYR A 177 15.26 3.18 -3.45
N PHE A 178 14.70 4.38 -3.41
CA PHE A 178 14.75 5.31 -4.55
C PHE A 178 16.15 5.85 -4.82
N THR A 179 16.99 5.92 -3.81
CA THR A 179 18.38 6.38 -3.93
C THR A 179 19.30 5.25 -4.40
N THR A 180 19.27 4.12 -3.73
CA THR A 180 20.22 3.01 -3.93
C THR A 180 19.74 1.99 -4.98
N GLY A 181 18.43 1.79 -5.13
CA GLY A 181 17.83 0.71 -5.89
C GLY A 181 17.79 -0.62 -5.15
N ALA A 182 18.36 -0.68 -3.96
CA ALA A 182 18.30 -1.85 -3.11
C ALA A 182 16.96 -1.90 -2.39
N LYS A 183 16.17 -2.95 -2.64
CA LYS A 183 15.00 -3.23 -1.83
C LYS A 183 15.45 -3.55 -0.42
N ALA A 184 14.77 -3.01 0.57
CA ALA A 184 15.02 -3.42 1.94
C ALA A 184 14.78 -4.93 2.06
N THR A 185 15.79 -5.66 2.54
CA THR A 185 15.68 -7.11 2.79
C THR A 185 14.72 -7.41 3.92
N ALA A 186 14.62 -6.47 4.89
CA ALA A 186 13.58 -6.42 5.87
C ALA A 186 13.08 -4.98 5.96
N LEU A 187 11.80 -4.75 5.66
CA LEU A 187 11.21 -3.42 5.78
C LEU A 187 11.14 -2.98 7.23
N TYR A 188 10.97 -3.96 8.14
CA TYR A 188 10.93 -3.73 9.57
C TYR A 188 11.71 -4.82 10.30
N ASN A 189 12.55 -4.41 11.23
CA ASN A 189 13.18 -5.36 12.17
C ASN A 189 12.23 -5.71 13.31
N ALA A 190 12.63 -6.68 14.15
CA ALA A 190 11.79 -7.15 15.25
C ALA A 190 11.41 -6.04 16.25
N ASP A 191 12.30 -5.06 16.48
CA ASP A 191 12.04 -3.94 17.39
C ASP A 191 11.04 -2.94 16.78
N GLU A 192 11.15 -2.66 15.48
CA GLU A 192 10.21 -1.79 14.76
C GLU A 192 8.81 -2.46 14.70
N LEU A 193 8.75 -3.77 14.46
CA LEU A 193 7.50 -4.53 14.48
C LEU A 193 6.88 -4.57 15.88
N SER A 194 7.69 -4.63 16.93
CA SER A 194 7.23 -4.57 18.31
C SER A 194 6.60 -3.21 18.64
N LYS A 195 7.23 -2.11 18.22
CA LYS A 195 6.70 -0.74 18.40
C LYS A 195 5.43 -0.50 17.59
N ALA A 196 5.35 -1.07 16.39
CA ALA A 196 4.15 -0.96 15.56
C ALA A 196 2.93 -1.68 16.15
N LYS A 197 3.14 -2.68 17.01
CA LYS A 197 2.08 -3.43 17.68
C LYS A 197 1.65 -2.84 19.04
N SER A 198 2.44 -1.96 19.61
CA SER A 198 2.10 -1.27 20.88
C SER A 198 1.23 -0.03 20.63
#